data_da45e32f52fe9fc93ecdc051d8f33742
#
_entry.id   da45e32f52fe9fc93ecdc051d8f33742
#
_cell.length_a   1.000
_cell.length_b   1.000
_cell.length_c   1.000
_cell.angle_alpha   90.00
_cell.angle_beta   90.00
_cell.angle_gamma   90.00
#
_symmetry.space_group_name_H-M   'P 1'
#
loop_
_entity.id
_entity.type
_entity.pdbx_description
1 polymer ?
#
loop_
_entity_poly.entity_id
_entity_poly.type
_entity_poly.pdbx_seq_one_letter_code
_entity_poly.pdbx_strand_id
1 'polypeptide(L)'
;GNTKIRKVVDNGANRIITDYAGNGNWGDRDGSALAEAELGNLRNIVVDSNDNLYVTAEQRIRKISADGSTVSTIAGQWSDFADGYGTNAKFRTPEGLAIDAEDNIYVSDRENNRIRKISELTSPNGAKVETISGSGEYDYQDGTFDQAAYRDPIAVIYGAGALYVVDRDDNRIRKVQISPKMTIPAGQTSVTYNIKSINDIVYETDEIIEFSSNLVVGGILASTDPISLILKSDELIPN
;
A
#
# COMPACT_ATOMS: atom_id res chain seq x y z
N GLY A 1 -8.87 -26.41 -1.41
CA GLY A 1 -7.83 -25.57 -0.83
C GLY A 1 -8.07 -25.44 0.67
N ASN A 2 -7.03 -25.15 1.43
CA ASN A 2 -7.15 -24.90 2.86
C ASN A 2 -7.30 -23.38 3.07
N THR A 3 -8.52 -22.92 3.32
CA THR A 3 -8.89 -21.51 3.49
C THR A 3 -8.63 -21.04 4.93
N LYS A 4 -7.42 -21.29 5.45
CA LYS A 4 -7.05 -20.98 6.83
C LYS A 4 -5.70 -20.31 6.92
N ILE A 5 -5.57 -19.40 7.86
CA ILE A 5 -4.28 -18.88 8.33
C ILE A 5 -3.84 -19.73 9.50
N ARG A 6 -2.58 -20.15 9.49
CA ARG A 6 -1.99 -21.00 10.52
C ARG A 6 -0.88 -20.23 11.26
N LYS A 7 -0.85 -20.36 12.57
CA LYS A 7 0.21 -19.82 13.42
C LYS A 7 1.18 -20.93 13.78
N VAL A 8 2.47 -20.66 13.63
CA VAL A 8 3.54 -21.53 14.11
C VAL A 8 4.11 -20.94 15.39
N VAL A 9 4.07 -21.68 16.45
CA VAL A 9 4.70 -21.33 17.72
C VAL A 9 5.89 -22.24 17.94
N ASP A 10 7.08 -21.67 18.05
CA ASP A 10 8.31 -22.37 18.37
C ASP A 10 8.67 -22.06 19.82
N ASN A 11 8.64 -23.05 20.69
CA ASN A 11 9.04 -22.93 22.09
C ASN A 11 10.44 -23.55 22.38
N GLY A 12 11.23 -23.75 21.31
CA GLY A 12 12.58 -24.31 21.37
C GLY A 12 12.63 -25.84 21.42
N ALA A 13 11.66 -26.48 22.07
CA ALA A 13 11.58 -27.95 22.14
C ALA A 13 10.59 -28.54 21.12
N ASN A 14 9.53 -27.81 20.82
CA ASN A 14 8.48 -28.24 19.91
C ASN A 14 7.98 -27.07 19.03
N ARG A 15 7.65 -27.38 17.79
CA ARG A 15 6.95 -26.49 16.88
C ARG A 15 5.50 -26.93 16.79
N ILE A 16 4.61 -26.03 17.25
CA ILE A 16 3.17 -26.29 17.25
C ILE A 16 2.54 -25.43 16.17
N ILE A 17 1.75 -26.06 15.30
CA ILE A 17 0.98 -25.37 14.28
C ILE A 17 -0.48 -25.41 14.66
N THR A 18 -1.08 -24.24 14.78
CA THR A 18 -2.51 -24.10 15.13
C THR A 18 -3.24 -23.28 14.07
N ASP A 19 -4.54 -23.47 13.94
CA ASP A 19 -5.39 -22.59 13.17
C ASP A 19 -5.45 -21.22 13.87
N TYR A 20 -5.32 -20.15 13.11
CA TYR A 20 -5.34 -18.77 13.62
C TYR A 20 -6.57 -18.01 13.13
N ALA A 21 -6.95 -18.16 11.87
CA ALA A 21 -8.17 -17.61 11.30
C ALA A 21 -8.66 -18.44 10.11
N GLY A 22 -9.98 -18.36 9.85
CA GLY A 22 -10.69 -19.11 8.83
C GLY A 22 -11.30 -20.40 9.39
N ASN A 23 -12.61 -20.59 9.18
CA ASN A 23 -13.32 -21.79 9.62
C ASN A 23 -13.08 -23.02 8.72
N GLY A 24 -12.39 -22.84 7.60
CA GLY A 24 -12.08 -23.89 6.63
C GLY A 24 -13.07 -23.94 5.46
N ASN A 25 -14.17 -23.23 5.52
CA ASN A 25 -15.08 -23.08 4.39
C ASN A 25 -14.59 -22.03 3.40
N TRP A 26 -14.93 -22.23 2.16
CA TRP A 26 -14.69 -21.23 1.12
C TRP A 26 -15.79 -20.18 1.14
N GLY A 27 -15.44 -18.93 1.19
CA GLY A 27 -16.39 -17.82 1.21
C GLY A 27 -15.72 -16.52 1.61
N ASP A 28 -16.52 -15.54 2.01
CA ASP A 28 -16.07 -14.18 2.30
C ASP A 28 -16.75 -13.58 3.55
N ARG A 29 -17.31 -14.43 4.41
CA ARG A 29 -17.98 -14.00 5.63
C ARG A 29 -16.98 -13.42 6.63
N ASP A 30 -17.32 -12.26 7.19
CA ASP A 30 -16.70 -11.68 8.37
C ASP A 30 -17.24 -12.33 9.65
N GLY A 31 -16.58 -12.11 10.79
CA GLY A 31 -17.04 -12.59 12.09
C GLY A 31 -15.92 -13.13 12.97
N SER A 32 -16.26 -14.01 13.89
CA SER A 32 -15.27 -14.66 14.76
C SER A 32 -14.29 -15.50 13.93
N ALA A 33 -12.99 -15.31 14.19
CA ALA A 33 -11.94 -15.74 13.27
C ALA A 33 -11.94 -17.25 13.01
N LEU A 34 -12.24 -18.08 14.01
CA LEU A 34 -12.21 -19.54 13.88
C LEU A 34 -13.57 -20.17 13.65
N ALA A 35 -14.67 -19.49 14.05
CA ALA A 35 -16.00 -20.11 14.01
C ALA A 35 -16.82 -19.66 12.79
N GLU A 36 -16.71 -18.40 12.39
CA GLU A 36 -17.61 -17.80 11.40
C GLU A 36 -16.89 -17.36 10.15
N ALA A 37 -15.66 -16.80 10.29
CA ALA A 37 -14.95 -16.20 9.19
C ALA A 37 -14.65 -17.21 8.08
N GLU A 38 -15.02 -16.87 6.88
CA GLU A 38 -14.68 -17.59 5.67
C GLU A 38 -13.64 -16.79 4.90
N LEU A 39 -12.54 -17.46 4.58
CA LEU A 39 -11.43 -16.88 3.84
C LEU A 39 -11.32 -17.65 2.52
N GLY A 40 -11.67 -17.02 1.42
CA GLY A 40 -11.53 -17.61 0.09
C GLY A 40 -10.07 -17.86 -0.30
N ASN A 41 -9.69 -17.56 -1.53
CA ASN A 41 -8.30 -17.71 -1.97
C ASN A 41 -7.40 -16.66 -1.29
N LEU A 42 -6.64 -17.09 -0.31
CA LEU A 42 -5.61 -16.30 0.35
C LEU A 42 -4.35 -16.26 -0.53
N ARG A 43 -3.77 -15.06 -0.70
CA ARG A 43 -2.57 -14.89 -1.55
C ARG A 43 -1.38 -14.31 -0.79
N ASN A 44 -1.58 -13.22 -0.06
CA ASN A 44 -0.50 -12.55 0.67
C ASN A 44 -0.97 -12.07 2.04
N ILE A 45 0.00 -11.82 2.94
CA ILE A 45 -0.23 -11.40 4.32
C ILE A 45 0.83 -10.39 4.75
N VAL A 46 0.39 -9.32 5.44
CA VAL A 46 1.26 -8.36 6.12
C VAL A 46 0.73 -8.08 7.52
N VAL A 47 1.57 -7.50 8.38
CA VAL A 47 1.26 -7.18 9.77
C VAL A 47 1.49 -5.69 10.02
N ASP A 48 0.56 -5.02 10.72
CA ASP A 48 0.71 -3.62 11.11
C ASP A 48 1.49 -3.46 12.44
N SER A 49 1.74 -2.21 12.82
CA SER A 49 2.44 -1.86 14.06
C SER A 49 1.70 -2.26 15.35
N ASN A 50 0.43 -2.64 15.25
CA ASN A 50 -0.42 -3.10 16.34
C ASN A 50 -0.68 -4.62 16.31
N ASP A 51 0.12 -5.37 15.55
CA ASP A 51 0.01 -6.82 15.38
C ASP A 51 -1.29 -7.30 14.69
N ASN A 52 -2.08 -6.43 14.05
CA ASN A 52 -3.15 -6.89 13.20
C ASN A 52 -2.59 -7.43 11.89
N LEU A 53 -3.21 -8.51 11.38
CA LEU A 53 -2.83 -9.06 10.10
C LEU A 53 -3.78 -8.55 9.01
N TYR A 54 -3.22 -8.33 7.83
CA TYR A 54 -4.00 -8.00 6.63
C TYR A 54 -3.69 -9.00 5.53
N VAL A 55 -4.73 -9.50 4.89
CA VAL A 55 -4.59 -10.53 3.86
C VAL A 55 -5.40 -10.17 2.62
N THR A 56 -4.84 -10.52 1.47
CA THR A 56 -5.62 -10.58 0.22
C THR A 56 -6.44 -11.86 0.21
N ALA A 57 -7.75 -11.74 0.08
CA ALA A 57 -8.70 -12.83 0.05
C ALA A 57 -9.75 -12.57 -1.04
N GLU A 58 -9.71 -13.31 -2.13
CA GLU A 58 -10.53 -13.06 -3.33
C GLU A 58 -10.35 -11.63 -3.85
N GLN A 59 -11.43 -10.83 -3.85
CA GLN A 59 -11.44 -9.43 -4.30
C GLN A 59 -11.44 -8.43 -3.13
N ARG A 60 -10.99 -8.88 -1.94
CA ARG A 60 -11.05 -8.12 -0.70
C ARG A 60 -9.71 -8.06 0.01
N ILE A 61 -9.56 -7.04 0.82
CA ILE A 61 -8.52 -6.97 1.83
C ILE A 61 -9.20 -7.17 3.18
N ARG A 62 -8.76 -8.21 3.89
CA ARG A 62 -9.36 -8.63 5.17
C ARG A 62 -8.37 -8.33 6.29
N LYS A 63 -8.89 -7.85 7.41
CA LYS A 63 -8.13 -7.64 8.64
C LYS A 63 -8.45 -8.75 9.63
N ILE A 64 -7.44 -9.32 10.24
CA ILE A 64 -7.55 -10.17 11.41
C ILE A 64 -7.01 -9.39 12.61
N SER A 65 -7.81 -9.29 13.69
CA SER A 65 -7.40 -8.59 14.90
C SER A 65 -6.17 -9.24 15.53
N ALA A 66 -5.35 -8.42 16.21
CA ALA A 66 -4.08 -8.85 16.83
C ALA A 66 -4.26 -10.02 17.82
N ASP A 67 -5.38 -10.07 18.50
CA ASP A 67 -5.75 -11.17 19.41
C ASP A 67 -6.24 -12.43 18.68
N GLY A 68 -6.39 -12.36 17.37
CA GLY A 68 -6.90 -13.47 16.56
C GLY A 68 -8.38 -13.76 16.76
N SER A 69 -9.16 -12.83 17.32
CA SER A 69 -10.57 -13.08 17.65
C SER A 69 -11.53 -12.82 16.50
N THR A 70 -11.24 -11.84 15.63
CA THR A 70 -12.16 -11.40 14.58
C THR A 70 -11.50 -11.25 13.23
N VAL A 71 -12.29 -11.47 12.19
CA VAL A 71 -11.97 -11.11 10.80
C VAL A 71 -12.98 -10.11 10.29
N SER A 72 -12.51 -9.06 9.63
CA SER A 72 -13.34 -8.04 9.02
C SER A 72 -12.82 -7.65 7.63
N THR A 73 -13.72 -7.27 6.73
CA THR A 73 -13.38 -6.69 5.44
C THR A 73 -13.09 -5.21 5.60
N ILE A 74 -11.90 -4.76 5.25
CA ILE A 74 -11.54 -3.33 5.31
C ILE A 74 -11.69 -2.62 3.97
N ALA A 75 -11.56 -3.33 2.86
CA ALA A 75 -11.72 -2.78 1.53
C ALA A 75 -12.04 -3.88 0.50
N GLY A 76 -12.73 -3.48 -0.57
CA GLY A 76 -13.06 -4.35 -1.69
C GLY A 76 -14.35 -5.13 -1.49
N GLN A 77 -14.99 -5.48 -2.60
CA GLN A 77 -16.22 -6.30 -2.60
C GLN A 77 -16.34 -7.16 -3.86
N TRP A 78 -16.45 -6.55 -5.02
CA TRP A 78 -16.66 -7.23 -6.31
C TRP A 78 -15.45 -7.05 -7.22
N SER A 79 -15.29 -7.99 -8.16
CA SER A 79 -14.25 -7.93 -9.18
C SER A 79 -14.51 -6.78 -10.15
N ASP A 80 -13.79 -5.65 -9.98
CA ASP A 80 -13.88 -4.45 -10.80
C ASP A 80 -12.73 -3.50 -10.42
N PHE A 81 -12.76 -2.28 -10.96
CA PHE A 81 -11.88 -1.19 -10.57
C PHE A 81 -12.67 -0.01 -10.00
N ALA A 82 -12.36 0.40 -8.78
CA ALA A 82 -12.78 1.67 -8.21
C ALA A 82 -11.85 2.07 -7.06
N ASP A 83 -11.48 3.34 -6.99
CA ASP A 83 -10.98 3.97 -5.79
C ASP A 83 -12.16 4.32 -4.87
N GLY A 84 -11.93 4.52 -3.59
CA GLY A 84 -12.98 4.89 -2.64
C GLY A 84 -12.72 4.38 -1.23
N TYR A 85 -13.76 4.35 -0.41
CA TYR A 85 -13.70 3.93 0.98
C TYR A 85 -14.34 2.57 1.19
N GLY A 86 -13.68 1.72 1.97
CA GLY A 86 -14.22 0.43 2.39
C GLY A 86 -14.64 -0.45 1.20
N THR A 87 -15.86 -0.93 1.25
CA THR A 87 -16.42 -1.79 0.19
C THR A 87 -16.85 -1.06 -1.08
N ASN A 88 -16.80 0.28 -1.12
CA ASN A 88 -16.97 1.03 -2.36
C ASN A 88 -15.73 0.94 -3.26
N ALA A 89 -14.55 0.73 -2.67
CA ALA A 89 -13.38 0.38 -3.45
C ALA A 89 -13.53 -1.01 -4.07
N LYS A 90 -12.92 -1.21 -5.23
CA LYS A 90 -12.98 -2.49 -5.94
C LYS A 90 -11.60 -2.88 -6.41
N PHE A 91 -11.33 -4.18 -6.35
CA PHE A 91 -10.10 -4.80 -6.82
C PHE A 91 -10.42 -5.89 -7.83
N ARG A 92 -9.43 -6.20 -8.66
CA ARG A 92 -9.50 -7.34 -9.56
C ARG A 92 -8.25 -8.19 -9.38
N THR A 93 -8.43 -9.32 -8.69
CA THR A 93 -7.33 -10.23 -8.33
C THR A 93 -6.20 -9.52 -7.57
N PRO A 94 -6.47 -8.88 -6.40
CA PRO A 94 -5.42 -8.31 -5.57
C PRO A 94 -4.49 -9.44 -5.11
N GLU A 95 -3.18 -9.30 -5.32
CA GLU A 95 -2.23 -10.38 -5.08
C GLU A 95 -1.21 -10.04 -4.00
N GLY A 96 -0.24 -9.20 -4.28
CA GLY A 96 0.80 -8.80 -3.34
C GLY A 96 0.36 -7.72 -2.37
N LEU A 97 0.89 -7.78 -1.15
CA LEU A 97 0.75 -6.75 -0.12
C LEU A 97 2.12 -6.31 0.37
N ALA A 98 2.24 -5.03 0.67
CA ALA A 98 3.32 -4.44 1.44
C ALA A 98 2.74 -3.45 2.45
N ILE A 99 3.52 -3.11 3.48
CA ILE A 99 3.11 -2.14 4.50
C ILE A 99 4.29 -1.22 4.80
N ASP A 100 4.03 0.07 5.01
CA ASP A 100 5.04 1.04 5.42
C ASP A 100 5.02 1.29 6.93
N ALA A 101 5.90 2.16 7.41
CA ALA A 101 6.03 2.47 8.84
C ALA A 101 4.84 3.27 9.40
N GLU A 102 4.02 3.86 8.56
CA GLU A 102 2.79 4.57 8.88
C GLU A 102 1.55 3.68 8.79
N ASP A 103 1.74 2.37 8.65
CA ASP A 103 0.70 1.36 8.46
C ASP A 103 -0.14 1.53 7.19
N ASN A 104 0.36 2.26 6.17
CA ASN A 104 -0.29 2.23 4.88
C ASN A 104 0.00 0.90 4.17
N ILE A 105 -1.04 0.30 3.60
CA ILE A 105 -0.93 -0.97 2.89
C ILE A 105 -0.91 -0.70 1.39
N TYR A 106 0.02 -1.34 0.70
CA TYR A 106 0.15 -1.29 -0.74
C TYR A 106 -0.27 -2.62 -1.34
N VAL A 107 -1.04 -2.56 -2.42
CA VAL A 107 -1.65 -3.72 -3.05
C VAL A 107 -1.26 -3.76 -4.52
N SER A 108 -0.72 -4.87 -5.00
CA SER A 108 -0.69 -5.14 -6.43
C SER A 108 -2.08 -5.62 -6.86
N ASP A 109 -2.83 -4.75 -7.53
CA ASP A 109 -4.16 -5.00 -8.07
C ASP A 109 -4.01 -5.58 -9.49
N ARG A 110 -3.66 -6.85 -9.52
CA ARG A 110 -3.01 -7.54 -10.62
C ARG A 110 -3.77 -7.39 -11.95
N GLU A 111 -5.02 -7.79 -12.00
CA GLU A 111 -5.81 -7.76 -13.24
C GLU A 111 -6.38 -6.35 -13.56
N ASN A 112 -6.17 -5.38 -12.67
CA ASN A 112 -6.38 -3.96 -12.96
C ASN A 112 -5.08 -3.27 -13.41
N ASN A 113 -3.95 -3.97 -13.45
CA ASN A 113 -2.63 -3.46 -13.86
C ASN A 113 -2.24 -2.19 -13.08
N ARG A 114 -2.49 -2.17 -11.76
CA ARG A 114 -2.30 -1.01 -10.89
C ARG A 114 -1.69 -1.38 -9.55
N ILE A 115 -1.04 -0.38 -8.96
CA ILE A 115 -0.64 -0.42 -7.54
C ILE A 115 -1.57 0.51 -6.78
N ARG A 116 -2.20 -0.03 -5.74
CA ARG A 116 -3.16 0.69 -4.91
C ARG A 116 -2.61 0.90 -3.51
N LYS A 117 -2.96 2.02 -2.90
CA LYS A 117 -2.64 2.32 -1.50
C LYS A 117 -3.92 2.29 -0.68
N ILE A 118 -3.83 1.68 0.50
CA ILE A 118 -4.89 1.68 1.51
C ILE A 118 -4.36 2.43 2.73
N SER A 119 -5.07 3.45 3.12
CA SER A 119 -4.76 4.31 4.28
C SER A 119 -6.01 4.52 5.13
N GLU A 120 -5.88 5.32 6.21
CA GLU A 120 -7.02 5.62 7.10
C GLU A 120 -7.72 4.36 7.63
N LEU A 121 -6.95 3.36 8.05
CA LEU A 121 -7.44 2.01 8.42
C LEU A 121 -8.49 2.00 9.55
N THR A 122 -8.59 3.09 10.31
CA THR A 122 -9.53 3.27 11.43
C THR A 122 -10.66 4.24 11.12
N SER A 123 -10.76 4.71 9.88
CA SER A 123 -11.82 5.63 9.46
C SER A 123 -13.22 5.00 9.61
N PRO A 124 -14.22 5.74 10.12
CA PRO A 124 -15.59 5.25 10.23
C PRO A 124 -16.23 4.95 8.86
N ASN A 125 -15.69 5.52 7.79
CA ASN A 125 -16.14 5.27 6.42
C ASN A 125 -15.49 4.03 5.78
N GLY A 126 -14.67 3.29 6.54
CA GLY A 126 -13.80 2.25 6.04
C GLY A 126 -12.44 2.80 5.59
N ALA A 127 -11.50 1.93 5.28
CA ALA A 127 -10.18 2.32 4.82
C ALA A 127 -10.24 3.00 3.45
N LYS A 128 -9.44 4.05 3.24
CA LYS A 128 -9.33 4.75 1.96
C LYS A 128 -8.48 3.96 1.00
N VAL A 129 -8.96 3.73 -0.21
CA VAL A 129 -8.21 3.10 -1.30
C VAL A 129 -8.02 4.09 -2.42
N GLU A 130 -6.79 4.25 -2.87
CA GLU A 130 -6.42 5.12 -3.99
C GLU A 130 -5.39 4.46 -4.89
N THR A 131 -5.46 4.74 -6.19
CA THR A 131 -4.45 4.32 -7.16
C THR A 131 -3.22 5.20 -7.02
N ILE A 132 -2.04 4.60 -6.89
CA ILE A 132 -0.79 5.34 -6.75
C ILE A 132 0.20 5.06 -7.89
N SER A 133 -0.06 4.07 -8.71
CA SER A 133 0.70 3.81 -9.95
C SER A 133 -0.07 2.86 -10.86
N GLY A 134 0.00 3.12 -12.14
CA GLY A 134 -0.58 2.29 -13.20
C GLY A 134 -1.76 2.94 -13.91
N SER A 135 -1.67 3.06 -15.23
CA SER A 135 -2.75 3.54 -16.11
C SER A 135 -3.93 2.55 -16.18
N GLY A 136 -3.65 1.28 -15.92
CA GLY A 136 -4.58 0.17 -16.08
C GLY A 136 -4.47 -0.54 -17.44
N GLU A 137 -3.71 0.01 -18.35
CA GLU A 137 -3.40 -0.67 -19.60
C GLU A 137 -2.47 -1.86 -19.34
N TYR A 138 -2.70 -2.96 -20.07
CA TYR A 138 -1.81 -4.12 -20.08
C TYR A 138 -0.66 -3.84 -21.03
N ASP A 139 0.31 -3.07 -20.56
CA ASP A 139 1.49 -2.68 -21.34
C ASP A 139 2.70 -2.45 -20.41
N TYR A 140 3.86 -2.22 -21.04
CA TYR A 140 5.07 -1.76 -20.37
C TYR A 140 5.31 -0.30 -20.69
N GLN A 141 5.20 0.55 -19.67
CA GLN A 141 5.59 1.94 -19.77
C GLN A 141 6.11 2.43 -18.41
N ASP A 142 7.25 3.09 -18.41
CA ASP A 142 7.72 3.90 -17.29
C ASP A 142 7.12 5.31 -17.40
N GLY A 143 7.01 6.02 -16.30
CA GLY A 143 6.46 7.36 -16.29
C GLY A 143 5.89 7.75 -14.93
N THR A 144 5.09 8.82 -14.92
CA THR A 144 4.34 9.26 -13.74
C THR A 144 3.33 8.21 -13.29
N PHE A 145 2.72 8.41 -12.12
CA PHE A 145 1.84 7.41 -11.52
C PHE A 145 0.68 6.98 -12.43
N ASP A 146 0.18 7.89 -13.25
CA ASP A 146 -0.95 7.69 -14.18
C ASP A 146 -0.52 7.26 -15.59
N GLN A 147 0.75 7.44 -15.95
CA GLN A 147 1.33 7.06 -17.24
C GLN A 147 1.99 5.68 -17.21
N ALA A 148 2.53 5.30 -16.04
CA ALA A 148 3.13 3.98 -15.91
C ALA A 148 2.12 2.89 -16.26
N ALA A 149 2.57 1.84 -16.93
CA ALA A 149 1.75 0.68 -17.25
C ALA A 149 2.46 -0.61 -16.79
N TYR A 150 1.67 -1.56 -16.34
CA TYR A 150 2.10 -2.88 -15.88
C TYR A 150 1.41 -3.97 -16.69
N ARG A 151 2.08 -5.11 -16.89
CA ARG A 151 1.46 -6.26 -17.53
C ARG A 151 0.89 -7.28 -16.56
N ASP A 152 1.59 -7.53 -15.46
CA ASP A 152 1.14 -8.51 -14.49
C ASP A 152 1.83 -8.27 -13.13
N PRO A 153 1.44 -7.21 -12.40
CA PRO A 153 2.05 -6.88 -11.11
C PRO A 153 1.58 -7.86 -10.05
N ILE A 154 2.41 -8.87 -9.73
CA ILE A 154 2.04 -9.97 -8.82
C ILE A 154 2.50 -9.77 -7.38
N ALA A 155 3.54 -8.98 -7.16
CA ALA A 155 4.06 -8.76 -5.83
C ALA A 155 4.53 -7.32 -5.67
N VAL A 156 4.46 -6.82 -4.45
CA VAL A 156 4.96 -5.52 -4.05
C VAL A 156 5.64 -5.65 -2.70
N ILE A 157 6.76 -4.95 -2.51
CA ILE A 157 7.41 -4.76 -1.22
C ILE A 157 7.71 -3.29 -1.00
N TYR A 158 7.72 -2.87 0.26
CA TYR A 158 8.13 -1.52 0.66
C TYR A 158 9.53 -1.56 1.24
N GLY A 159 10.37 -0.60 0.84
CA GLY A 159 11.71 -0.44 1.39
C GLY A 159 12.36 0.86 0.94
N ALA A 160 13.09 1.50 1.85
CA ALA A 160 13.84 2.73 1.59
C ALA A 160 12.99 3.86 0.93
N GLY A 161 11.72 4.01 1.34
CA GLY A 161 10.83 5.06 0.83
C GLY A 161 10.29 4.82 -0.58
N ALA A 162 10.41 3.60 -1.09
CA ALA A 162 9.91 3.22 -2.40
C ALA A 162 9.19 1.87 -2.35
N LEU A 163 8.37 1.60 -3.34
CA LEU A 163 7.85 0.26 -3.61
C LEU A 163 8.68 -0.39 -4.72
N TYR A 164 8.89 -1.68 -4.57
CA TYR A 164 9.44 -2.53 -5.62
C TYR A 164 8.36 -3.52 -6.03
N VAL A 165 8.01 -3.49 -7.31
CA VAL A 165 6.91 -4.27 -7.88
C VAL A 165 7.49 -5.34 -8.80
N VAL A 166 7.08 -6.57 -8.62
CA VAL A 166 7.38 -7.66 -9.58
C VAL A 166 6.33 -7.60 -10.67
N ASP A 167 6.74 -7.18 -11.85
CA ASP A 167 5.93 -7.17 -13.07
C ASP A 167 6.28 -8.42 -13.88
N ARG A 168 5.50 -9.48 -13.66
CA ARG A 168 5.87 -10.84 -14.07
C ARG A 168 5.95 -11.00 -15.58
N ASP A 169 4.93 -10.56 -16.30
CA ASP A 169 4.86 -10.78 -17.75
C ASP A 169 5.83 -9.86 -18.53
N ASP A 170 6.38 -8.83 -17.86
CA ASP A 170 7.49 -8.03 -18.35
C ASP A 170 8.87 -8.55 -17.92
N ASN A 171 8.93 -9.57 -17.06
CA ASN A 171 10.18 -10.08 -16.47
C ASN A 171 11.03 -8.98 -15.82
N ARG A 172 10.37 -8.05 -15.10
CA ARG A 172 11.00 -6.87 -14.50
C ARG A 172 10.64 -6.68 -13.03
N ILE A 173 11.55 -6.03 -12.33
CA ILE A 173 11.27 -5.39 -11.05
C ILE A 173 11.18 -3.89 -11.32
N ARG A 174 10.04 -3.29 -10.98
CA ARG A 174 9.76 -1.87 -11.17
C ARG A 174 9.87 -1.16 -9.83
N LYS A 175 10.50 0.02 -9.82
CA LYS A 175 10.55 0.88 -8.65
C LYS A 175 9.50 1.98 -8.77
N VAL A 176 8.65 2.12 -7.77
CA VAL A 176 7.70 3.23 -7.63
C VAL A 176 8.17 4.10 -6.47
N GLN A 177 8.60 5.31 -6.78
CA GLN A 177 8.99 6.27 -5.76
C GLN A 177 7.74 6.78 -5.05
N ILE A 178 7.68 6.60 -3.72
CA ILE A 178 6.61 7.15 -2.91
C ILE A 178 7.14 8.43 -2.28
N SER A 179 6.48 9.54 -2.55
CA SER A 179 6.83 10.79 -1.89
C SER A 179 6.60 10.65 -0.38
N PRO A 180 7.59 10.97 0.47
CA PRO A 180 7.40 10.95 1.90
C PRO A 180 6.29 11.93 2.29
N LYS A 181 5.35 11.49 3.12
CA LYS A 181 4.35 12.38 3.69
C LYS A 181 5.05 13.34 4.63
N MET A 182 5.07 14.64 4.27
CA MET A 182 5.58 15.68 5.16
C MET A 182 4.47 16.03 6.16
N THR A 183 4.74 15.84 7.44
CA THR A 183 3.80 16.18 8.51
C THR A 183 4.46 17.19 9.44
N ILE A 184 3.80 18.32 9.66
CA ILE A 184 4.19 19.26 10.71
C ILE A 184 3.50 18.79 12.00
N PRO A 185 4.25 18.34 13.03
CA PRO A 185 3.66 17.90 14.28
C PRO A 185 2.80 18.97 14.93
N ALA A 186 1.76 18.57 15.66
CA ALA A 186 0.90 19.50 16.39
C ALA A 186 1.72 20.38 17.33
N GLY A 187 1.49 21.72 17.27
CA GLY A 187 2.22 22.70 18.07
C GLY A 187 3.55 23.18 17.45
N GLN A 188 3.96 22.63 16.32
CA GLN A 188 5.10 23.11 15.53
C GLN A 188 4.62 24.00 14.40
N THR A 189 5.41 25.00 14.01
CA THR A 189 5.12 25.90 12.89
C THR A 189 5.91 25.56 11.62
N SER A 190 6.90 24.68 11.74
CA SER A 190 7.74 24.23 10.65
C SER A 190 8.33 22.87 10.94
N VAL A 191 8.73 22.19 9.89
CA VAL A 191 9.55 20.97 9.96
C VAL A 191 10.65 21.09 8.91
N THR A 192 11.86 20.70 9.30
CA THR A 192 13.00 20.68 8.36
C THR A 192 13.25 19.26 7.91
N TYR A 193 13.22 19.04 6.60
CA TYR A 193 13.62 17.78 5.99
C TYR A 193 14.99 17.96 5.33
N ASN A 194 15.91 17.08 5.66
CA ASN A 194 17.17 16.98 4.95
C ASN A 194 16.96 16.07 3.74
N ILE A 195 16.89 16.63 2.57
CA ILE A 195 16.88 15.88 1.31
C ILE A 195 18.34 15.59 1.00
N LYS A 196 18.72 14.31 1.05
CA LYS A 196 20.05 13.90 0.62
C LYS A 196 19.97 13.65 -0.89
N SER A 197 20.58 14.53 -1.68
CA SER A 197 20.80 14.25 -3.11
C SER A 197 21.68 13.01 -3.22
N ILE A 198 21.27 12.07 -4.06
CA ILE A 198 22.13 10.97 -4.49
C ILE A 198 22.86 11.53 -5.70
N ASN A 199 24.16 11.77 -5.55
CA ASN A 199 25.02 12.19 -6.65
C ASN A 199 25.10 11.00 -7.63
N ASP A 200 24.25 10.99 -8.64
CA ASP A 200 24.36 10.05 -9.75
C ASP A 200 25.03 10.76 -10.94
N ILE A 201 25.63 9.97 -11.83
CA ILE A 201 26.48 10.46 -12.95
C ILE A 201 25.61 10.89 -14.16
N VAL A 202 24.34 11.20 -13.96
CA VAL A 202 23.43 11.62 -15.03
C VAL A 202 23.26 13.14 -14.96
N TYR A 203 23.57 13.83 -16.07
CA TYR A 203 23.28 15.26 -16.20
C TYR A 203 21.77 15.48 -16.15
N GLU A 204 21.28 16.00 -15.03
CA GLU A 204 19.87 16.33 -14.85
C GLU A 204 19.65 17.84 -14.97
N THR A 205 18.53 18.20 -15.56
CA THR A 205 18.01 19.56 -15.50
C THR A 205 17.48 19.82 -14.09
N ASP A 206 17.48 21.09 -13.62
CA ASP A 206 16.95 21.47 -12.30
C ASP A 206 15.66 20.71 -11.95
N GLU A 207 15.68 20.00 -10.83
CA GLU A 207 14.50 19.28 -10.36
C GLU A 207 13.54 20.22 -9.65
N ILE A 208 12.28 20.18 -10.03
CA ILE A 208 11.21 20.94 -9.35
C ILE A 208 10.49 19.98 -8.40
N ILE A 209 10.64 20.22 -7.10
CA ILE A 209 9.81 19.54 -6.10
C ILE A 209 8.61 20.43 -5.79
N GLU A 210 7.43 20.04 -6.25
CA GLU A 210 6.19 20.70 -5.91
C GLU A 210 5.63 20.16 -4.60
N PHE A 211 5.48 21.05 -3.62
CA PHE A 211 4.77 20.76 -2.39
C PHE A 211 3.35 21.31 -2.49
N SER A 212 2.35 20.46 -2.56
CA SER A 212 0.98 20.90 -2.34
C SER A 212 0.70 20.91 -0.84
N SER A 213 0.59 22.07 -0.22
CA SER A 213 0.23 22.20 1.19
C SER A 213 -1.27 22.47 1.33
N ASN A 214 -2.01 21.52 1.87
CA ASN A 214 -3.31 21.80 2.48
C ASN A 214 -3.05 22.07 3.98
N LEU A 215 -2.57 23.26 4.30
CA LEU A 215 -2.37 23.66 5.68
C LEU A 215 -3.71 24.06 6.28
N VAL A 216 -4.30 23.17 7.09
CA VAL A 216 -5.47 23.48 7.91
C VAL A 216 -4.99 23.92 9.28
N VAL A 217 -5.00 25.23 9.54
CA VAL A 217 -4.74 25.77 10.86
C VAL A 217 -6.08 26.21 11.46
N GLY A 218 -6.49 25.56 12.54
CA GLY A 218 -7.72 25.94 13.26
C GLY A 218 -9.00 25.90 12.42
N GLY A 219 -9.08 25.00 11.42
CA GLY A 219 -10.25 24.88 10.54
C GLY A 219 -10.30 25.90 9.40
N ILE A 220 -9.28 26.71 9.21
CA ILE A 220 -9.18 27.68 8.12
C ILE A 220 -8.06 27.25 7.18
N LEU A 221 -8.34 27.10 5.90
CA LEU A 221 -7.33 26.90 4.85
C LEU A 221 -6.49 28.18 4.74
N ALA A 222 -5.21 28.09 5.11
CA ALA A 222 -4.31 29.25 5.09
C ALA A 222 -3.78 29.56 3.68
N SER A 223 -3.64 28.57 2.79
CA SER A 223 -3.32 28.72 1.37
C SER A 223 -3.60 27.44 0.61
N THR A 224 -4.02 27.55 -0.63
CA THR A 224 -4.14 26.44 -1.61
C THR A 224 -3.03 26.50 -2.67
N ASP A 225 -2.11 27.45 -2.57
CA ASP A 225 -1.06 27.61 -3.57
C ASP A 225 0.05 26.55 -3.34
N PRO A 226 0.50 25.87 -4.40
CA PRO A 226 1.63 24.95 -4.30
C PRO A 226 2.90 25.74 -3.96
N ILE A 227 3.67 25.23 -3.00
CA ILE A 227 5.01 25.73 -2.71
C ILE A 227 5.97 24.93 -3.60
N SER A 228 6.61 25.61 -4.53
CA SER A 228 7.64 25.00 -5.38
C SER A 228 9.02 25.26 -4.79
N LEU A 229 9.79 24.21 -4.58
CA LEU A 229 11.21 24.27 -4.27
C LEU A 229 11.99 23.85 -5.52
N ILE A 230 12.81 24.75 -6.02
CA ILE A 230 13.73 24.43 -7.11
C ILE A 230 15.04 23.96 -6.50
N LEU A 231 15.37 22.68 -6.67
CA LEU A 231 16.70 22.17 -6.39
C LEU A 231 17.58 22.53 -7.60
N LYS A 232 18.59 23.34 -7.37
CA LYS A 232 19.59 23.58 -8.40
C LYS A 232 20.52 22.38 -8.45
N SER A 233 20.80 21.92 -9.66
CA SER A 233 21.83 20.93 -9.92
C SER A 233 23.14 21.35 -9.25
N ASP A 234 23.78 20.48 -8.50
CA ASP A 234 25.07 20.67 -7.87
C ASP A 234 26.23 20.21 -8.77
N GLU A 235 25.92 19.86 -10.01
CA GLU A 235 26.93 19.44 -10.97
C GLU A 235 27.84 20.62 -11.36
N LEU A 236 29.10 20.49 -11.00
CA LEU A 236 30.19 21.34 -11.52
C LEU A 236 30.29 21.11 -13.03
N ILE A 237 29.94 22.11 -13.82
CA ILE A 237 30.23 22.12 -15.25
C ILE A 237 31.74 21.97 -15.39
N PRO A 238 32.25 20.91 -15.99
CA PRO A 238 33.69 20.81 -16.25
C PRO A 238 34.08 21.93 -17.24
N ASN A 239 35.07 22.75 -16.85
CA ASN A 239 35.69 23.76 -17.71
C ASN A 239 36.31 23.14 -18.97
#